data_322819a5512404f5fc6aa6910ee7e030
#
_entry.id   322819a5512404f5fc6aa6910ee7e030
#
_cell.length_a   1.000
_cell.length_b   1.000
_cell.length_c   1.000
_cell.angle_alpha   90.00
_cell.angle_beta   90.00
_cell.angle_gamma   90.00
#
_symmetry.space_group_name_H-M   'P 1'
#
loop_
_entity.id
_entity.type
_entity.pdbx_description
1 polymer ?
#
loop_
_entity_poly.entity_id
_entity_poly.type
_entity_poly.pdbx_seq_one_letter_code
_entity_poly.pdbx_strand_id
1 'polypeptide(L)'
;MMLSAHSQRFRTVITMRIAIFTETFLPKIDGIVTRLKYTVEYLVKLGNQVLVFSPDGGLKEYCGAEIYGVSAFDFPLYPELKVALPRPSIGNALEKFNPDIVHIVNPAILGMAGLYYAKSMNYPLMASYHTHLPQYLQHYGLGFLEGVMWELVKNTHNQAALNLCTSTVMIDELRSHGVERLDLWQRGVDTVQFHPRFKSAEMRSRLTQGHPEEILFLYVGRLSAEKEIQQILPVLEAIPNSRLALVGNGPYRQELEKIFADTKTNFVGYLRGDDLAAAFASSDAFLFPSRTETLGLVLLEAMAAGCPVVAANSGGIPDIVTNGINGYLFEPNDSNGLTLATQNLLQNRNEYMCIEARLEAEKWGWDAATRQLQNYYEQTIEACRPVLSV
;
A
#
# COMPACT_ATOMS: atom_id res chain seq x y z
N MET A 1 9.30 -22.20 44.40
CA MET A 1 9.75 -22.22 43.01
C MET A 1 8.59 -22.76 42.18
N MET A 2 7.65 -21.90 41.77
CA MET A 2 6.50 -22.29 40.99
C MET A 2 6.63 -21.63 39.61
N LEU A 3 6.86 -22.43 38.60
CA LEU A 3 6.86 -22.03 37.21
C LEU A 3 5.40 -21.81 36.77
N SER A 4 5.02 -20.57 36.47
CA SER A 4 3.75 -20.26 35.89
C SER A 4 3.76 -20.67 34.40
N ALA A 5 3.06 -21.72 34.07
CA ALA A 5 2.77 -22.12 32.72
C ALA A 5 1.85 -21.08 32.07
N HIS A 6 2.40 -20.29 31.16
CA HIS A 6 1.57 -19.47 30.25
C HIS A 6 0.86 -20.42 29.29
N SER A 7 -0.40 -20.69 29.58
CA SER A 7 -1.34 -21.34 28.68
C SER A 7 -1.52 -20.49 27.41
N GLN A 8 -0.80 -20.82 26.34
CA GLN A 8 -1.19 -20.41 25.00
C GLN A 8 -2.54 -21.07 24.68
N ARG A 9 -3.62 -20.31 24.88
CA ARG A 9 -4.93 -20.68 24.33
C ARG A 9 -4.79 -20.70 22.82
N PHE A 10 -4.82 -21.87 22.22
CA PHE A 10 -5.05 -22.02 20.79
C PHE A 10 -6.40 -21.35 20.49
N ARG A 11 -6.35 -20.14 19.92
CA ARG A 11 -7.56 -19.52 19.35
C ARG A 11 -8.01 -20.40 18.21
N THR A 12 -9.18 -21.00 18.36
CA THR A 12 -9.86 -21.67 17.25
C THR A 12 -10.01 -20.65 16.13
N VAL A 13 -9.48 -20.96 14.96
CA VAL A 13 -9.64 -20.07 13.78
C VAL A 13 -11.13 -20.03 13.46
N ILE A 14 -11.77 -18.91 13.72
CA ILE A 14 -13.17 -18.69 13.41
C ILE A 14 -13.25 -18.42 11.91
N THR A 15 -13.86 -19.31 11.16
CA THR A 15 -14.20 -19.08 9.75
C THR A 15 -15.31 -18.04 9.65
N MET A 16 -15.05 -16.93 8.95
CA MET A 16 -16.01 -15.84 8.76
C MET A 16 -16.49 -15.77 7.31
N ARG A 17 -17.68 -15.23 7.14
CA ARG A 17 -18.25 -14.83 5.84
C ARG A 17 -18.10 -13.32 5.69
N ILE A 18 -17.24 -12.88 4.78
CA ILE A 18 -16.82 -11.48 4.65
C ILE A 18 -17.32 -10.95 3.30
N ALA A 19 -18.16 -9.91 3.32
CA ALA A 19 -18.57 -9.19 2.12
C ALA A 19 -17.74 -7.90 1.99
N ILE A 20 -17.03 -7.74 0.88
CA ILE A 20 -16.18 -6.57 0.60
C ILE A 20 -16.82 -5.77 -0.54
N PHE A 21 -17.06 -4.47 -0.31
CA PHE A 21 -17.48 -3.52 -1.34
C PHE A 21 -16.33 -2.62 -1.75
N THR A 22 -16.04 -2.53 -3.04
CA THR A 22 -14.94 -1.71 -3.56
C THR A 22 -15.29 -1.07 -4.90
N GLU A 23 -14.82 0.17 -5.11
CA GLU A 23 -14.99 0.89 -6.38
C GLU A 23 -14.02 0.41 -7.48
N THR A 24 -13.04 -0.43 -7.13
CA THR A 24 -12.02 -0.92 -8.06
C THR A 24 -11.54 -2.32 -7.69
N PHE A 25 -11.43 -3.20 -8.68
CA PHE A 25 -10.85 -4.53 -8.52
C PHE A 25 -10.20 -5.00 -9.84
N LEU A 26 -9.69 -6.22 -9.86
CA LEU A 26 -9.12 -6.82 -11.06
C LEU A 26 -10.12 -6.77 -12.25
N PRO A 27 -9.66 -6.56 -13.48
CA PRO A 27 -8.26 -6.59 -13.98
C PRO A 27 -7.51 -5.25 -13.89
N LYS A 28 -8.08 -4.20 -13.30
CA LYS A 28 -7.39 -2.93 -13.10
C LYS A 28 -6.14 -3.13 -12.23
N ILE A 29 -5.11 -2.29 -12.44
CA ILE A 29 -3.85 -2.33 -11.69
C ILE A 29 -3.63 -0.97 -11.04
N ASP A 30 -3.84 -0.90 -9.72
CA ASP A 30 -3.51 0.26 -8.88
C ASP A 30 -3.18 -0.21 -7.46
N GLY A 31 -2.82 0.73 -6.57
CA GLY A 31 -2.42 0.41 -5.20
C GLY A 31 -3.53 -0.24 -4.36
N ILE A 32 -4.79 0.16 -4.57
CA ILE A 32 -5.96 -0.40 -3.87
C ILE A 32 -6.20 -1.83 -4.34
N VAL A 33 -6.20 -2.04 -5.67
CA VAL A 33 -6.37 -3.37 -6.27
C VAL A 33 -5.26 -4.32 -5.83
N THR A 34 -4.00 -3.86 -5.81
CA THR A 34 -2.88 -4.66 -5.31
C THR A 34 -3.10 -5.08 -3.87
N ARG A 35 -3.51 -4.16 -3.00
CA ARG A 35 -3.83 -4.46 -1.60
C ARG A 35 -4.98 -5.46 -1.48
N LEU A 36 -6.09 -5.21 -2.16
CA LEU A 36 -7.28 -6.08 -2.09
C LEU A 36 -7.01 -7.47 -2.66
N LYS A 37 -6.25 -7.57 -3.75
CA LYS A 37 -5.82 -8.84 -4.32
C LYS A 37 -5.18 -9.73 -3.27
N TYR A 38 -4.14 -9.24 -2.59
CA TYR A 38 -3.46 -10.02 -1.54
C TYR A 38 -4.34 -10.24 -0.32
N THR A 39 -5.11 -9.22 0.10
CA THR A 39 -6.05 -9.35 1.22
C THR A 39 -7.04 -10.47 0.99
N VAL A 40 -7.71 -10.50 -0.17
CA VAL A 40 -8.68 -11.54 -0.52
C VAL A 40 -8.01 -12.93 -0.56
N GLU A 41 -6.85 -13.04 -1.21
CA GLU A 41 -6.10 -14.29 -1.28
C GLU A 41 -5.75 -14.83 0.11
N TYR A 42 -5.22 -13.98 0.99
CA TYR A 42 -4.85 -14.42 2.34
C TYR A 42 -6.05 -14.65 3.26
N LEU A 43 -7.15 -13.90 3.13
CA LEU A 43 -8.39 -14.19 3.86
C LEU A 43 -8.94 -15.58 3.52
N VAL A 44 -8.91 -15.95 2.24
CA VAL A 44 -9.33 -17.29 1.79
C VAL A 44 -8.37 -18.36 2.31
N LYS A 45 -7.04 -18.12 2.25
CA LYS A 45 -6.03 -19.03 2.84
C LYS A 45 -6.21 -19.23 4.34
N LEU A 46 -6.73 -18.24 5.05
CA LEU A 46 -7.10 -18.33 6.47
C LEU A 46 -8.42 -19.07 6.73
N GLY A 47 -9.08 -19.57 5.68
CA GLY A 47 -10.31 -20.36 5.75
C GLY A 47 -11.60 -19.55 5.69
N ASN A 48 -11.54 -18.23 5.45
CA ASN A 48 -12.72 -17.39 5.35
C ASN A 48 -13.43 -17.56 3.99
N GLN A 49 -14.75 -17.36 3.98
CA GLN A 49 -15.54 -17.21 2.75
C GLN A 49 -15.60 -15.71 2.41
N VAL A 50 -15.22 -15.36 1.20
CA VAL A 50 -15.15 -13.95 0.77
C VAL A 50 -16.01 -13.72 -0.46
N LEU A 51 -16.87 -12.69 -0.41
CA LEU A 51 -17.62 -12.17 -1.55
C LEU A 51 -17.22 -10.73 -1.80
N VAL A 52 -16.73 -10.43 -3.01
CA VAL A 52 -16.31 -9.08 -3.40
C VAL A 52 -17.32 -8.48 -4.36
N PHE A 53 -17.94 -7.36 -3.98
CA PHE A 53 -18.73 -6.51 -4.87
C PHE A 53 -17.84 -5.47 -5.49
N SER A 54 -17.72 -5.47 -6.82
CA SER A 54 -16.91 -4.51 -7.58
C SER A 54 -17.58 -4.14 -8.91
N PRO A 55 -17.16 -3.07 -9.58
CA PRO A 55 -17.53 -2.85 -10.98
C PRO A 55 -17.19 -4.08 -11.83
N ASP A 56 -18.08 -4.46 -12.74
CA ASP A 56 -17.91 -5.67 -13.54
C ASP A 56 -16.68 -5.59 -14.45
N GLY A 57 -15.69 -6.44 -14.16
CA GLY A 57 -14.47 -6.63 -14.94
C GLY A 57 -14.43 -8.01 -15.64
N GLY A 58 -15.56 -8.74 -15.66
CA GLY A 58 -15.66 -10.07 -16.26
C GLY A 58 -15.20 -11.22 -15.36
N LEU A 59 -14.57 -10.92 -14.22
CA LEU A 59 -14.10 -11.93 -13.27
C LEU A 59 -15.25 -12.39 -12.38
N LYS A 60 -15.37 -13.72 -12.18
CA LYS A 60 -16.41 -14.32 -11.31
C LYS A 60 -15.83 -14.95 -10.05
N GLU A 61 -14.54 -15.23 -10.05
CA GLU A 61 -13.83 -15.83 -8.93
C GLU A 61 -12.37 -15.35 -8.91
N TYR A 62 -11.82 -15.22 -7.70
CA TYR A 62 -10.39 -14.95 -7.50
C TYR A 62 -9.89 -15.69 -6.26
N CYS A 63 -8.94 -16.62 -6.44
CA CYS A 63 -8.31 -17.41 -5.37
C CYS A 63 -9.31 -18.07 -4.40
N GLY A 64 -10.50 -18.48 -4.88
CA GLY A 64 -11.57 -19.09 -4.08
C GLY A 64 -12.57 -18.08 -3.48
N ALA A 65 -12.39 -16.79 -3.70
CA ALA A 65 -13.39 -15.77 -3.37
C ALA A 65 -14.37 -15.56 -4.53
N GLU A 66 -15.66 -15.43 -4.23
CA GLU A 66 -16.70 -15.08 -5.22
C GLU A 66 -16.60 -13.57 -5.56
N ILE A 67 -16.68 -13.23 -6.86
CA ILE A 67 -16.69 -11.85 -7.34
C ILE A 67 -18.06 -11.53 -7.95
N TYR A 68 -18.79 -10.62 -7.32
CA TYR A 68 -20.05 -10.10 -7.82
C TYR A 68 -19.82 -8.82 -8.62
N GLY A 69 -19.73 -8.96 -9.95
CA GLY A 69 -19.57 -7.84 -10.86
C GLY A 69 -20.87 -7.03 -10.98
N VAL A 70 -20.81 -5.75 -10.62
CA VAL A 70 -21.91 -4.81 -10.77
C VAL A 70 -21.73 -4.05 -12.08
N SER A 71 -22.75 -4.06 -12.96
CA SER A 71 -22.68 -3.31 -14.21
C SER A 71 -22.38 -1.84 -13.95
N ALA A 72 -21.33 -1.34 -14.59
CA ALA A 72 -20.80 0.00 -14.40
C ALA A 72 -20.68 0.70 -15.77
N PHE A 73 -20.64 2.03 -15.75
CA PHE A 73 -20.32 2.85 -16.89
C PHE A 73 -19.14 3.78 -16.57
N ASP A 74 -18.43 4.21 -17.61
CA ASP A 74 -17.30 5.11 -17.46
C ASP A 74 -17.79 6.51 -17.09
N PHE A 75 -17.20 7.12 -16.04
CA PHE A 75 -17.57 8.48 -15.65
C PHE A 75 -17.08 9.49 -16.71
N PRO A 76 -17.95 10.31 -17.33
CA PRO A 76 -17.58 11.13 -18.48
C PRO A 76 -16.43 12.12 -18.23
N LEU A 77 -16.30 12.63 -17.00
CA LEU A 77 -15.24 13.56 -16.59
C LEU A 77 -13.94 12.85 -16.19
N TYR A 78 -14.00 11.53 -15.92
CA TYR A 78 -12.86 10.73 -15.52
C TYR A 78 -13.06 9.27 -15.98
N PRO A 79 -12.69 8.95 -17.24
CA PRO A 79 -12.96 7.63 -17.85
C PRO A 79 -12.33 6.44 -17.11
N GLU A 80 -11.31 6.67 -16.28
CA GLU A 80 -10.70 5.63 -15.45
C GLU A 80 -11.56 5.23 -14.23
N LEU A 81 -12.59 6.05 -13.89
CA LEU A 81 -13.52 5.76 -12.82
C LEU A 81 -14.77 5.09 -13.37
N LYS A 82 -14.97 3.83 -13.04
CA LYS A 82 -16.20 3.09 -13.34
C LYS A 82 -17.24 3.35 -12.26
N VAL A 83 -18.39 3.83 -12.64
CA VAL A 83 -19.51 4.10 -11.73
C VAL A 83 -20.48 2.94 -11.76
N ALA A 84 -20.56 2.19 -10.66
CA ALA A 84 -21.51 1.11 -10.46
C ALA A 84 -22.69 1.59 -9.60
N LEU A 85 -23.88 1.73 -10.21
CA LEU A 85 -25.03 2.22 -9.49
C LEU A 85 -25.66 1.16 -8.56
N PRO A 86 -26.21 1.57 -7.40
CA PRO A 86 -26.96 0.68 -6.51
C PRO A 86 -28.11 0.01 -7.24
N ARG A 87 -28.28 -1.31 -7.04
CA ARG A 87 -29.36 -2.11 -7.64
C ARG A 87 -29.88 -3.11 -6.60
N PRO A 88 -31.19 -3.45 -6.63
CA PRO A 88 -31.77 -4.45 -5.71
C PRO A 88 -31.05 -5.81 -5.74
N SER A 89 -30.44 -6.18 -6.89
CA SER A 89 -29.69 -7.42 -7.02
C SER A 89 -28.46 -7.50 -6.10
N ILE A 90 -27.88 -6.35 -5.72
CA ILE A 90 -26.78 -6.28 -4.74
C ILE A 90 -27.29 -6.71 -3.37
N GLY A 91 -28.44 -6.17 -2.94
CA GLY A 91 -29.08 -6.54 -1.68
C GLY A 91 -29.43 -8.04 -1.63
N ASN A 92 -30.04 -8.57 -2.69
CA ASN A 92 -30.36 -10.01 -2.79
C ASN A 92 -29.12 -10.90 -2.73
N ALA A 93 -28.01 -10.50 -3.40
CA ALA A 93 -26.76 -11.25 -3.34
C ALA A 93 -26.13 -11.20 -1.94
N LEU A 94 -26.16 -10.04 -1.28
CA LEU A 94 -25.67 -9.87 0.09
C LEU A 94 -26.47 -10.71 1.08
N GLU A 95 -27.81 -10.67 0.99
CA GLU A 95 -28.71 -11.48 1.83
C GLU A 95 -28.48 -12.99 1.63
N LYS A 96 -28.37 -13.43 0.38
CA LYS A 96 -28.06 -14.83 0.05
C LYS A 96 -26.71 -15.26 0.60
N PHE A 97 -25.70 -14.40 0.50
CA PHE A 97 -24.38 -14.67 1.06
C PHE A 97 -24.40 -14.66 2.58
N ASN A 98 -25.28 -13.88 3.23
CA ASN A 98 -25.46 -13.75 4.68
C ASN A 98 -24.12 -13.57 5.41
N PRO A 99 -23.43 -12.42 5.23
CA PRO A 99 -22.11 -12.19 5.80
C PRO A 99 -22.14 -12.00 7.32
N ASP A 100 -21.04 -12.37 7.98
CA ASP A 100 -20.78 -12.00 9.38
C ASP A 100 -20.35 -10.54 9.52
N ILE A 101 -19.73 -9.99 8.46
CA ILE A 101 -19.28 -8.60 8.40
C ILE A 101 -19.30 -8.07 6.97
N VAL A 102 -19.61 -6.78 6.83
CA VAL A 102 -19.48 -6.02 5.59
C VAL A 102 -18.34 -5.04 5.74
N HIS A 103 -17.37 -5.08 4.80
CA HIS A 103 -16.26 -4.15 4.73
C HIS A 103 -16.39 -3.27 3.49
N ILE A 104 -16.43 -1.96 3.67
CA ILE A 104 -16.50 -0.97 2.61
C ILE A 104 -15.11 -0.36 2.40
N VAL A 105 -14.55 -0.56 1.21
CA VAL A 105 -13.27 -0.03 0.80
C VAL A 105 -13.49 1.24 -0.02
N ASN A 106 -13.14 2.39 0.53
CA ASN A 106 -13.45 3.71 -0.05
C ASN A 106 -14.95 3.91 -0.32
N PRO A 107 -15.73 4.35 0.66
CA PRO A 107 -17.16 4.53 0.50
C PRO A 107 -17.49 5.68 -0.48
N ALA A 108 -17.51 5.36 -1.78
CA ALA A 108 -18.02 6.19 -2.84
C ALA A 108 -19.41 5.65 -3.29
N ILE A 109 -19.63 5.37 -4.54
CA ILE A 109 -20.97 5.02 -5.05
C ILE A 109 -21.38 3.59 -4.69
N LEU A 110 -20.53 2.61 -5.03
CA LEU A 110 -20.80 1.21 -4.71
C LEU A 110 -20.66 0.93 -3.21
N GLY A 111 -19.68 1.60 -2.57
CA GLY A 111 -19.52 1.55 -1.13
C GLY A 111 -20.73 2.11 -0.38
N MET A 112 -21.37 3.17 -0.88
CA MET A 112 -22.62 3.70 -0.32
C MET A 112 -23.78 2.71 -0.46
N ALA A 113 -23.85 1.95 -1.56
CA ALA A 113 -24.82 0.85 -1.68
C ALA A 113 -24.56 -0.24 -0.61
N GLY A 114 -23.31 -0.63 -0.43
CA GLY A 114 -22.88 -1.57 0.62
C GLY A 114 -23.29 -1.10 2.02
N LEU A 115 -23.05 0.18 2.32
CA LEU A 115 -23.46 0.81 3.59
C LEU A 115 -24.97 0.75 3.79
N TYR A 116 -25.75 1.12 2.77
CA TYR A 116 -27.21 1.10 2.83
C TYR A 116 -27.74 -0.31 3.12
N TYR A 117 -27.29 -1.32 2.35
CA TYR A 117 -27.76 -2.69 2.55
C TYR A 117 -27.25 -3.31 3.86
N ALA A 118 -26.00 -3.07 4.25
CA ALA A 118 -25.48 -3.56 5.53
C ALA A 118 -26.31 -3.03 6.71
N LYS A 119 -26.66 -1.74 6.70
CA LYS A 119 -27.48 -1.13 7.76
C LYS A 119 -28.92 -1.62 7.73
N SER A 120 -29.56 -1.71 6.55
CA SER A 120 -30.94 -2.17 6.42
C SER A 120 -31.12 -3.61 6.87
N MET A 121 -30.05 -4.42 6.79
CA MET A 121 -30.05 -5.85 7.18
C MET A 121 -29.36 -6.07 8.54
N ASN A 122 -28.91 -5.01 9.24
CA ASN A 122 -28.24 -5.06 10.54
C ASN A 122 -26.93 -5.88 10.55
N TYR A 123 -26.17 -5.90 9.44
CA TYR A 123 -24.84 -6.53 9.42
C TYR A 123 -23.80 -5.63 10.10
N PRO A 124 -22.84 -6.21 10.85
CA PRO A 124 -21.67 -5.50 11.33
C PRO A 124 -20.95 -4.81 10.17
N LEU A 125 -20.55 -3.53 10.34
CA LEU A 125 -20.01 -2.70 9.28
C LEU A 125 -18.67 -2.14 9.66
N MET A 126 -17.68 -2.35 8.80
CA MET A 126 -16.36 -1.72 8.83
C MET A 126 -16.14 -0.91 7.55
N ALA A 127 -15.40 0.19 7.63
CA ALA A 127 -14.98 0.95 6.46
C ALA A 127 -13.46 1.14 6.44
N SER A 128 -12.88 1.36 5.26
CA SER A 128 -11.47 1.74 5.12
C SER A 128 -11.29 2.88 4.13
N TYR A 129 -10.35 3.77 4.45
CA TYR A 129 -10.05 4.97 3.68
C TYR A 129 -8.72 4.81 2.96
N HIS A 130 -8.73 4.82 1.62
CA HIS A 130 -7.56 4.59 0.78
C HIS A 130 -7.29 5.72 -0.20
N THR A 131 -8.29 6.55 -0.52
CA THR A 131 -8.19 7.60 -1.52
C THR A 131 -8.62 8.92 -0.92
N HIS A 132 -7.75 9.93 -1.03
CA HIS A 132 -8.00 11.27 -0.53
C HIS A 132 -8.96 12.03 -1.46
N LEU A 133 -10.27 11.67 -1.40
CA LEU A 133 -11.29 12.25 -2.28
C LEU A 133 -11.34 13.79 -2.25
N PRO A 134 -11.23 14.48 -1.09
CA PRO A 134 -11.22 15.94 -1.06
C PRO A 134 -10.07 16.56 -1.86
N GLN A 135 -8.86 15.96 -1.81
CA GLN A 135 -7.70 16.44 -2.56
C GLN A 135 -7.89 16.29 -4.08
N TYR A 136 -8.58 15.24 -4.53
CA TYR A 136 -8.92 15.10 -5.96
C TYR A 136 -9.76 16.24 -6.47
N LEU A 137 -10.72 16.76 -5.68
CA LEU A 137 -11.54 17.92 -6.09
C LEU A 137 -10.69 19.17 -6.34
N GLN A 138 -9.63 19.39 -5.56
CA GLN A 138 -8.72 20.53 -5.80
C GLN A 138 -8.02 20.41 -7.15
N HIS A 139 -7.53 19.21 -7.52
CA HIS A 139 -6.88 18.97 -8.81
C HIS A 139 -7.81 19.21 -10.03
N TYR A 140 -9.11 19.03 -9.85
CA TYR A 140 -10.10 19.26 -10.90
C TYR A 140 -10.74 20.66 -10.87
N GLY A 141 -10.19 21.59 -10.09
CA GLY A 141 -10.73 22.95 -9.97
C GLY A 141 -12.08 23.02 -9.21
N LEU A 142 -12.46 21.95 -8.52
CA LEU A 142 -13.69 21.82 -7.73
C LEU A 142 -13.45 22.00 -6.23
N GLY A 143 -12.38 22.71 -5.84
CA GLY A 143 -11.99 22.91 -4.45
C GLY A 143 -13.07 23.55 -3.57
N PHE A 144 -14.01 24.29 -4.16
CA PHE A 144 -15.17 24.86 -3.44
C PHE A 144 -16.11 23.79 -2.86
N LEU A 145 -16.03 22.55 -3.33
CA LEU A 145 -16.80 21.39 -2.83
C LEU A 145 -16.05 20.60 -1.73
N GLU A 146 -14.83 21.00 -1.38
CA GLU A 146 -14.00 20.25 -0.43
C GLU A 146 -14.70 20.07 0.93
N GLY A 147 -15.30 21.13 1.48
CA GLY A 147 -16.04 21.06 2.74
C GLY A 147 -17.25 20.12 2.69
N VAL A 148 -17.95 20.10 1.57
CA VAL A 148 -19.09 19.17 1.35
C VAL A 148 -18.58 17.73 1.29
N MET A 149 -17.44 17.51 0.63
CA MET A 149 -16.83 16.17 0.54
C MET A 149 -16.37 15.68 1.92
N TRP A 150 -15.77 16.54 2.74
CA TRP A 150 -15.39 16.18 4.11
C TRP A 150 -16.61 15.82 4.99
N GLU A 151 -17.71 16.54 4.88
CA GLU A 151 -18.95 16.18 5.57
C GLU A 151 -19.52 14.84 5.08
N LEU A 152 -19.43 14.55 3.77
CA LEU A 152 -19.83 13.27 3.21
C LEU A 152 -18.95 12.13 3.75
N VAL A 153 -17.62 12.30 3.73
CA VAL A 153 -16.66 11.34 4.28
C VAL A 153 -16.95 11.08 5.76
N LYS A 154 -17.07 12.14 6.58
CA LYS A 154 -17.38 12.03 8.01
C LYS A 154 -18.69 11.29 8.26
N ASN A 155 -19.78 11.71 7.59
CA ASN A 155 -21.09 11.12 7.81
C ASN A 155 -21.16 9.65 7.36
N THR A 156 -20.38 9.28 6.34
CA THR A 156 -20.33 7.91 5.84
C THR A 156 -19.51 7.02 6.77
N HIS A 157 -18.29 7.46 7.10
CA HIS A 157 -17.38 6.70 7.95
C HIS A 157 -17.89 6.56 9.38
N ASN A 158 -18.56 7.58 9.93
CA ASN A 158 -19.13 7.52 11.28
C ASN A 158 -20.34 6.56 11.41
N GLN A 159 -20.80 5.96 10.32
CA GLN A 159 -21.78 4.88 10.36
C GLN A 159 -21.14 3.50 10.54
N ALA A 160 -19.85 3.34 10.28
CA ALA A 160 -19.10 2.11 10.51
C ALA A 160 -18.73 1.96 11.99
N ALA A 161 -18.66 0.73 12.48
CA ALA A 161 -18.21 0.43 13.84
C ALA A 161 -16.70 0.64 14.01
N LEU A 162 -15.91 0.50 12.93
CA LEU A 162 -14.48 0.77 12.88
C LEU A 162 -14.10 1.31 11.50
N ASN A 163 -13.19 2.28 11.49
CA ASN A 163 -12.62 2.87 10.27
C ASN A 163 -11.12 2.59 10.20
N LEU A 164 -10.66 1.99 9.13
CA LEU A 164 -9.25 1.68 8.93
C LEU A 164 -8.58 2.67 7.98
N CYS A 165 -7.37 3.09 8.32
CA CYS A 165 -6.55 4.01 7.55
C CYS A 165 -5.22 3.37 7.16
N THR A 166 -4.57 3.92 6.13
CA THR A 166 -3.32 3.38 5.59
C THR A 166 -2.06 3.99 6.20
N SER A 167 -2.20 5.08 6.96
CA SER A 167 -1.09 5.76 7.66
C SER A 167 -1.60 6.56 8.87
N THR A 168 -0.69 6.84 9.80
CA THR A 168 -0.95 7.69 10.97
C THR A 168 -1.31 9.11 10.58
N VAL A 169 -0.66 9.67 9.57
CA VAL A 169 -0.99 11.00 9.02
C VAL A 169 -2.44 11.06 8.55
N MET A 170 -2.92 10.00 7.87
CA MET A 170 -4.31 9.92 7.41
C MET A 170 -5.29 9.80 8.59
N ILE A 171 -4.91 9.10 9.65
CA ILE A 171 -5.71 9.02 10.89
C ILE A 171 -5.88 10.42 11.50
N ASP A 172 -4.79 11.19 11.60
CA ASP A 172 -4.83 12.52 12.20
C ASP A 172 -5.66 13.51 11.35
N GLU A 173 -5.55 13.43 10.04
CA GLU A 173 -6.35 14.23 9.12
C GLU A 173 -7.85 13.89 9.23
N LEU A 174 -8.23 12.63 9.13
CA LEU A 174 -9.63 12.21 9.28
C LEU A 174 -10.20 12.59 10.64
N ARG A 175 -9.41 12.44 11.71
CA ARG A 175 -9.79 12.86 13.07
C ARG A 175 -10.04 14.37 13.16
N SER A 176 -9.20 15.18 12.50
CA SER A 176 -9.38 16.64 12.48
C SER A 176 -10.68 17.06 11.78
N HIS A 177 -11.21 16.23 10.87
CA HIS A 177 -12.48 16.43 10.19
C HIS A 177 -13.66 15.69 10.87
N GLY A 178 -13.46 15.16 12.09
CA GLY A 178 -14.52 14.59 12.92
C GLY A 178 -14.91 13.15 12.58
N VAL A 179 -14.04 12.41 11.88
CA VAL A 179 -14.20 10.96 11.73
C VAL A 179 -13.72 10.28 13.01
N GLU A 180 -14.51 9.35 13.50
CA GLU A 180 -14.28 8.61 14.75
C GLU A 180 -13.89 7.15 14.50
N ARG A 181 -13.52 6.45 15.59
CA ARG A 181 -13.23 5.01 15.59
C ARG A 181 -12.22 4.62 14.49
N LEU A 182 -11.10 5.33 14.49
CA LEU A 182 -10.01 5.19 13.51
C LEU A 182 -8.92 4.28 14.06
N ASP A 183 -8.42 3.38 13.21
CA ASP A 183 -7.26 2.55 13.49
C ASP A 183 -6.42 2.33 12.23
N LEU A 184 -5.18 1.84 12.43
CA LEU A 184 -4.23 1.64 11.35
C LEU A 184 -4.36 0.23 10.76
N TRP A 185 -4.62 0.15 9.47
CA TRP A 185 -4.48 -1.10 8.73
C TRP A 185 -3.09 -1.18 8.13
N GLN A 186 -2.27 -2.06 8.69
CA GLN A 186 -0.88 -2.24 8.29
C GLN A 186 -0.73 -2.40 6.77
N ARG A 187 0.43 -1.94 6.27
CA ARG A 187 0.85 -2.11 4.89
C ARG A 187 1.19 -3.58 4.66
N GLY A 188 1.10 -4.04 3.42
CA GLY A 188 1.51 -5.38 3.06
C GLY A 188 2.59 -5.35 2.00
N VAL A 189 3.58 -6.23 2.11
CA VAL A 189 4.60 -6.51 1.09
C VAL A 189 4.69 -8.01 0.84
N ASP A 190 4.95 -8.39 -0.41
CA ASP A 190 5.20 -9.79 -0.76
C ASP A 190 6.66 -10.16 -0.45
N THR A 191 6.90 -10.65 0.77
CA THR A 191 8.22 -11.05 1.23
C THR A 191 8.72 -12.36 0.62
N VAL A 192 7.87 -13.10 -0.09
CA VAL A 192 8.26 -14.28 -0.87
C VAL A 192 8.79 -13.87 -2.25
N GLN A 193 8.09 -12.93 -2.91
CA GLN A 193 8.48 -12.34 -4.17
C GLN A 193 9.73 -11.46 -4.02
N PHE A 194 9.74 -10.55 -3.04
CA PHE A 194 10.90 -9.71 -2.75
C PHE A 194 11.77 -10.36 -1.69
N HIS A 195 12.92 -10.91 -2.11
CA HIS A 195 13.79 -11.67 -1.23
C HIS A 195 15.25 -11.58 -1.69
N PRO A 196 16.25 -11.54 -0.79
CA PRO A 196 17.68 -11.51 -1.13
C PRO A 196 18.15 -12.66 -2.04
N ARG A 197 17.43 -13.80 -2.04
CA ARG A 197 17.74 -14.95 -2.91
C ARG A 197 17.66 -14.62 -4.40
N PHE A 198 16.97 -13.55 -4.81
CA PHE A 198 16.87 -13.11 -6.19
C PHE A 198 18.09 -12.30 -6.65
N LYS A 199 19.08 -12.09 -5.79
CA LYS A 199 20.34 -11.41 -6.18
C LYS A 199 20.95 -12.09 -7.40
N SER A 200 21.19 -11.30 -8.46
CA SER A 200 21.61 -11.79 -9.76
C SER A 200 22.77 -10.95 -10.31
N ALA A 201 23.87 -11.62 -10.66
CA ALA A 201 25.01 -10.97 -11.32
C ALA A 201 24.63 -10.47 -12.72
N GLU A 202 23.73 -11.16 -13.42
CA GLU A 202 23.22 -10.75 -14.72
C GLU A 202 22.40 -9.46 -14.60
N MET A 203 21.46 -9.40 -13.64
CA MET A 203 20.68 -8.20 -13.37
C MET A 203 21.58 -7.04 -12.95
N ARG A 204 22.55 -7.26 -12.08
CA ARG A 204 23.52 -6.23 -11.70
C ARG A 204 24.28 -5.70 -12.91
N SER A 205 24.81 -6.58 -13.78
CA SER A 205 25.48 -6.17 -15.01
C SER A 205 24.57 -5.38 -15.94
N ARG A 206 23.31 -5.79 -16.09
CA ARG A 206 22.30 -5.08 -16.89
C ARG A 206 22.02 -3.67 -16.33
N LEU A 207 21.83 -3.55 -15.03
CA LEU A 207 21.54 -2.27 -14.39
C LEU A 207 22.74 -1.31 -14.42
N THR A 208 23.97 -1.85 -14.28
CA THR A 208 25.21 -1.09 -14.31
C THR A 208 25.81 -0.93 -15.74
N GLN A 209 25.07 -1.39 -16.76
CA GLN A 209 25.56 -1.32 -18.16
C GLN A 209 26.95 -1.95 -18.36
N GLY A 210 27.18 -3.12 -17.72
CA GLY A 210 28.43 -3.86 -17.83
C GLY A 210 29.53 -3.50 -16.83
N HIS A 211 29.22 -2.71 -15.81
CA HIS A 211 30.17 -2.30 -14.76
C HIS A 211 29.72 -2.76 -13.35
N PRO A 212 29.62 -4.08 -13.11
CA PRO A 212 29.05 -4.63 -11.87
C PRO A 212 29.87 -4.31 -10.59
N GLU A 213 31.13 -3.85 -10.75
CA GLU A 213 32.03 -3.45 -9.68
C GLU A 213 31.70 -2.06 -9.11
N GLU A 214 31.01 -1.21 -9.87
CA GLU A 214 30.63 0.13 -9.39
C GLU A 214 29.44 0.06 -8.43
N ILE A 215 29.31 1.09 -7.57
CA ILE A 215 28.19 1.20 -6.64
C ILE A 215 26.89 1.40 -7.44
N LEU A 216 25.88 0.58 -7.17
CA LEU A 216 24.61 0.64 -7.86
C LEU A 216 23.52 1.24 -6.96
N PHE A 217 23.09 2.46 -7.27
CA PHE A 217 21.89 3.06 -6.74
C PHE A 217 20.67 2.68 -7.58
N LEU A 218 19.55 2.44 -6.93
CA LEU A 218 18.29 2.09 -7.57
C LEU A 218 17.20 3.09 -7.18
N TYR A 219 16.41 3.50 -8.15
CA TYR A 219 15.09 4.10 -7.95
C TYR A 219 14.05 3.27 -8.68
N VAL A 220 12.91 3.02 -8.06
CA VAL A 220 11.78 2.31 -8.65
C VAL A 220 10.52 3.13 -8.41
N GLY A 221 9.78 3.45 -9.47
CA GLY A 221 8.54 4.17 -9.35
C GLY A 221 8.13 4.91 -10.63
N ARG A 222 7.03 5.66 -10.53
CA ARG A 222 6.60 6.55 -11.60
C ARG A 222 7.61 7.70 -11.76
N LEU A 223 8.04 7.95 -13.00
CA LEU A 223 8.92 9.07 -13.32
C LEU A 223 8.09 10.35 -13.50
N SER A 224 7.82 11.03 -12.39
CA SER A 224 6.97 12.23 -12.34
C SER A 224 7.60 13.28 -11.41
N ALA A 225 7.27 14.55 -11.63
CA ALA A 225 7.93 15.68 -10.97
C ALA A 225 7.77 15.65 -9.43
N GLU A 226 6.62 15.22 -8.93
CA GLU A 226 6.33 15.11 -7.49
C GLU A 226 7.17 14.04 -6.76
N LYS A 227 7.86 13.18 -7.51
CA LYS A 227 8.78 12.19 -6.95
C LYS A 227 10.20 12.73 -6.72
N GLU A 228 10.48 13.94 -7.17
CA GLU A 228 11.70 14.70 -6.91
C GLU A 228 13.01 13.92 -7.22
N ILE A 229 12.98 13.07 -8.25
CA ILE A 229 14.09 12.16 -8.63
C ILE A 229 15.37 12.92 -8.95
N GLN A 230 15.26 14.17 -9.43
CA GLN A 230 16.38 15.05 -9.71
C GLN A 230 17.29 15.33 -8.48
N GLN A 231 16.76 15.14 -7.25
CA GLN A 231 17.57 15.26 -6.03
C GLN A 231 18.67 14.18 -5.92
N ILE A 232 18.64 13.15 -6.76
CA ILE A 232 19.70 12.13 -6.79
C ILE A 232 20.96 12.63 -7.54
N LEU A 233 20.86 13.67 -8.37
CA LEU A 233 22.00 14.18 -9.13
C LEU A 233 23.20 14.56 -8.24
N PRO A 234 23.06 15.36 -7.17
CA PRO A 234 24.17 15.67 -6.27
C PRO A 234 24.80 14.44 -5.61
N VAL A 235 24.04 13.36 -5.42
CA VAL A 235 24.59 12.09 -4.88
C VAL A 235 25.58 11.47 -5.86
N LEU A 236 25.24 11.43 -7.16
CA LEU A 236 26.13 10.89 -8.20
C LEU A 236 27.40 11.74 -8.38
N GLU A 237 27.28 13.06 -8.26
CA GLU A 237 28.42 13.99 -8.31
C GLU A 237 29.38 13.79 -7.12
N ALA A 238 28.82 13.57 -5.93
CA ALA A 238 29.58 13.33 -4.70
C ALA A 238 30.19 11.92 -4.60
N ILE A 239 29.70 10.96 -5.39
CA ILE A 239 30.12 9.55 -5.37
C ILE A 239 30.44 9.09 -6.82
N PRO A 240 31.62 9.48 -7.38
CA PRO A 240 31.92 9.31 -8.82
C PRO A 240 31.94 7.85 -9.32
N ASN A 241 32.21 6.87 -8.41
CA ASN A 241 32.23 5.44 -8.75
C ASN A 241 30.85 4.79 -8.55
N SER A 242 29.80 5.56 -8.78
CA SER A 242 28.42 5.08 -8.67
C SER A 242 27.67 5.18 -9.98
N ARG A 243 26.63 4.37 -10.08
CA ARG A 243 25.64 4.34 -11.15
C ARG A 243 24.23 4.41 -10.59
N LEU A 244 23.34 4.99 -11.36
CA LEU A 244 21.91 5.03 -11.03
C LEU A 244 21.11 4.21 -12.03
N ALA A 245 20.28 3.29 -11.56
CA ALA A 245 19.26 2.64 -12.37
C ALA A 245 17.88 3.20 -12.03
N LEU A 246 17.20 3.78 -13.02
CA LEU A 246 15.82 4.27 -12.91
C LEU A 246 14.87 3.25 -13.52
N VAL A 247 14.11 2.57 -12.66
CA VAL A 247 13.12 1.57 -13.04
C VAL A 247 11.73 2.20 -12.99
N GLY A 248 11.04 2.19 -14.11
CA GLY A 248 9.72 2.76 -14.30
C GLY A 248 9.62 3.65 -15.53
N ASN A 249 8.49 4.33 -15.65
CA ASN A 249 8.24 5.30 -16.70
C ASN A 249 7.29 6.39 -16.20
N GLY A 250 7.17 7.50 -16.94
CA GLY A 250 6.26 8.57 -16.56
C GLY A 250 6.47 9.86 -17.35
N PRO A 251 5.61 10.87 -17.12
CA PRO A 251 5.63 12.11 -17.91
C PRO A 251 6.91 12.94 -17.75
N TYR A 252 7.66 12.76 -16.68
CA TYR A 252 8.88 13.50 -16.40
C TYR A 252 10.16 12.83 -16.93
N ARG A 253 10.03 11.67 -17.63
CA ARG A 253 11.17 10.89 -18.13
C ARG A 253 12.10 11.71 -19.03
N GLN A 254 11.56 12.43 -20.01
CA GLN A 254 12.38 13.21 -20.95
C GLN A 254 13.18 14.33 -20.25
N GLU A 255 12.62 14.92 -19.22
CA GLU A 255 13.32 15.92 -18.44
C GLU A 255 14.42 15.30 -17.56
N LEU A 256 14.15 14.15 -16.96
CA LEU A 256 15.17 13.40 -16.21
C LEU A 256 16.32 12.93 -17.13
N GLU A 257 16.05 12.52 -18.37
CA GLU A 257 17.08 12.16 -19.34
C GLU A 257 18.03 13.34 -19.64
N LYS A 258 17.52 14.59 -19.65
CA LYS A 258 18.36 15.80 -19.77
C LYS A 258 19.14 16.08 -18.49
N ILE A 259 18.49 16.01 -17.32
CA ILE A 259 19.12 16.27 -16.02
C ILE A 259 20.28 15.31 -15.76
N PHE A 260 20.11 14.04 -16.11
CA PHE A 260 21.11 12.99 -15.87
C PHE A 260 22.02 12.70 -17.09
N ALA A 261 22.01 13.54 -18.14
CA ALA A 261 22.73 13.30 -19.40
C ALA A 261 24.23 13.06 -19.23
N ASP A 262 24.87 13.79 -18.31
CA ASP A 262 26.32 13.71 -18.05
C ASP A 262 26.64 12.75 -16.89
N THR A 263 25.71 11.87 -16.52
CA THR A 263 25.90 10.90 -15.44
C THR A 263 25.87 9.45 -15.96
N LYS A 264 26.28 8.52 -15.09
CA LYS A 264 26.19 7.08 -15.37
C LYS A 264 24.77 6.55 -15.01
N THR A 265 23.73 7.17 -15.57
CA THR A 265 22.34 6.79 -15.29
C THR A 265 21.74 5.90 -16.38
N ASN A 266 21.13 4.81 -15.98
CA ASN A 266 20.45 3.85 -16.84
C ASN A 266 18.91 3.96 -16.67
N PHE A 267 18.19 4.32 -17.72
CA PHE A 267 16.72 4.36 -17.77
C PHE A 267 16.18 3.00 -18.23
N VAL A 268 15.95 2.09 -17.29
CA VAL A 268 15.66 0.68 -17.52
C VAL A 268 14.26 0.43 -18.11
N GLY A 269 13.31 1.34 -17.84
CA GLY A 269 11.89 1.09 -18.11
C GLY A 269 11.23 0.24 -17.03
N TYR A 270 10.09 -0.39 -17.37
CA TYR A 270 9.36 -1.22 -16.39
C TYR A 270 10.04 -2.57 -16.17
N LEU A 271 10.23 -2.95 -14.91
CA LEU A 271 10.52 -4.32 -14.48
C LEU A 271 9.33 -4.86 -13.68
N ARG A 272 9.13 -6.17 -13.70
CA ARG A 272 8.04 -6.86 -12.99
C ARG A 272 8.49 -8.23 -12.48
N GLY A 273 7.77 -8.79 -11.52
CA GLY A 273 8.02 -10.13 -11.00
C GLY A 273 9.46 -10.32 -10.55
N ASP A 274 10.08 -11.42 -10.96
CA ASP A 274 11.43 -11.81 -10.56
C ASP A 274 12.51 -10.81 -11.03
N ASP A 275 12.32 -10.14 -12.18
CA ASP A 275 13.23 -9.11 -12.66
C ASP A 275 13.25 -7.90 -11.70
N LEU A 276 12.09 -7.48 -11.18
CA LEU A 276 12.01 -6.38 -10.23
C LEU A 276 12.63 -6.79 -8.88
N ALA A 277 12.34 -8.00 -8.42
CA ALA A 277 12.92 -8.55 -7.19
C ALA A 277 14.45 -8.65 -7.31
N ALA A 278 14.96 -9.10 -8.47
CA ALA A 278 16.39 -9.17 -8.76
C ALA A 278 17.02 -7.77 -8.81
N ALA A 279 16.33 -6.76 -9.33
CA ALA A 279 16.83 -5.39 -9.37
C ALA A 279 17.06 -4.84 -7.96
N PHE A 280 16.09 -5.00 -7.04
CA PHE A 280 16.27 -4.61 -5.64
C PHE A 280 17.40 -5.40 -4.97
N ALA A 281 17.37 -6.74 -5.06
CA ALA A 281 18.33 -7.61 -4.38
C ALA A 281 19.79 -7.43 -4.88
N SER A 282 19.98 -6.93 -6.11
CA SER A 282 21.29 -6.73 -6.72
C SER A 282 21.84 -5.31 -6.54
N SER A 283 21.08 -4.39 -5.94
CA SER A 283 21.46 -2.98 -5.75
C SER A 283 22.15 -2.76 -4.41
N ASP A 284 22.96 -1.69 -4.35
CA ASP A 284 23.70 -1.35 -3.13
C ASP A 284 22.90 -0.45 -2.20
N ALA A 285 22.05 0.42 -2.75
CA ALA A 285 21.07 1.20 -1.99
C ALA A 285 19.88 1.57 -2.88
N PHE A 286 18.71 1.65 -2.28
CA PHE A 286 17.50 2.20 -2.87
C PHE A 286 17.35 3.66 -2.44
N LEU A 287 17.33 4.60 -3.39
CA LEU A 287 17.19 6.03 -3.12
C LEU A 287 15.77 6.49 -3.41
N PHE A 288 15.12 7.08 -2.42
CA PHE A 288 13.72 7.47 -2.52
C PHE A 288 13.47 8.89 -2.00
N PRO A 289 13.65 9.91 -2.86
CA PRO A 289 13.54 11.33 -2.48
C PRO A 289 12.10 11.84 -2.35
N SER A 290 11.08 11.03 -2.69
CA SER A 290 9.67 11.44 -2.71
C SER A 290 9.15 11.87 -1.33
N ARG A 291 8.54 13.07 -1.26
CA ARG A 291 7.88 13.60 -0.06
C ARG A 291 6.40 13.25 0.03
N THR A 292 5.80 12.78 -1.04
CA THR A 292 4.35 12.58 -1.17
C THR A 292 3.91 11.13 -0.97
N GLU A 293 4.76 10.31 -0.34
CA GLU A 293 4.48 8.88 -0.19
C GLU A 293 3.56 8.61 0.99
N THR A 294 2.44 7.96 0.72
CA THR A 294 1.46 7.59 1.75
C THR A 294 1.63 6.14 2.24
N LEU A 295 1.95 5.22 1.34
CA LEU A 295 2.00 3.77 1.63
C LEU A 295 3.41 3.19 1.72
N GLY A 296 4.39 3.75 1.00
CA GLY A 296 5.78 3.29 1.01
C GLY A 296 5.98 1.82 0.61
N LEU A 297 5.09 1.24 -0.21
CA LEU A 297 5.19 -0.18 -0.62
C LEU A 297 6.53 -0.48 -1.28
N VAL A 298 7.01 0.42 -2.13
CA VAL A 298 8.29 0.25 -2.83
C VAL A 298 9.49 0.23 -1.87
N LEU A 299 9.41 0.96 -0.76
CA LEU A 299 10.42 0.89 0.31
C LEU A 299 10.42 -0.48 0.99
N LEU A 300 9.23 -0.99 1.31
CA LEU A 300 9.08 -2.34 1.88
C LEU A 300 9.54 -3.42 0.90
N GLU A 301 9.32 -3.25 -0.40
CA GLU A 301 9.82 -4.15 -1.44
C GLU A 301 11.36 -4.16 -1.49
N ALA A 302 12.00 -2.99 -1.45
CA ALA A 302 13.46 -2.85 -1.38
C ALA A 302 14.01 -3.53 -0.11
N MET A 303 13.45 -3.20 1.05
CA MET A 303 13.86 -3.75 2.34
C MET A 303 13.63 -5.26 2.41
N ALA A 304 12.50 -5.77 1.87
CA ALA A 304 12.20 -7.19 1.77
C ALA A 304 13.22 -7.94 0.92
N ALA A 305 13.76 -7.31 -0.13
CA ALA A 305 14.84 -7.83 -0.96
C ALA A 305 16.24 -7.68 -0.30
N GLY A 306 16.33 -7.17 0.93
CA GLY A 306 17.58 -6.93 1.64
C GLY A 306 18.38 -5.72 1.09
N CYS A 307 17.73 -4.82 0.36
CA CYS A 307 18.33 -3.59 -0.12
C CYS A 307 18.11 -2.47 0.92
N PRO A 308 19.16 -1.91 1.53
CA PRO A 308 19.01 -0.80 2.44
C PRO A 308 18.53 0.46 1.71
N VAL A 309 17.78 1.30 2.41
CA VAL A 309 17.08 2.43 1.82
C VAL A 309 17.62 3.78 2.32
N VAL A 310 17.61 4.79 1.45
CA VAL A 310 17.77 6.21 1.82
C VAL A 310 16.51 6.93 1.35
N ALA A 311 15.77 7.51 2.26
CA ALA A 311 14.46 8.07 1.96
C ALA A 311 14.20 9.40 2.68
N ALA A 312 13.27 10.20 2.14
CA ALA A 312 12.86 11.45 2.77
C ALA A 312 12.14 11.20 4.11
N ASN A 313 12.46 11.97 5.14
CA ASN A 313 11.75 11.98 6.42
C ASN A 313 10.38 12.66 6.25
N SER A 314 9.44 11.97 5.62
CA SER A 314 8.13 12.53 5.26
C SER A 314 7.05 11.45 5.17
N GLY A 315 5.81 11.86 5.41
CA GLY A 315 4.65 10.97 5.33
C GLY A 315 4.78 9.76 6.25
N GLY A 316 4.50 8.58 5.72
CA GLY A 316 4.61 7.33 6.48
C GLY A 316 5.97 6.63 6.38
N ILE A 317 7.00 7.26 5.83
CA ILE A 317 8.33 6.67 5.69
C ILE A 317 9.03 6.45 7.05
N PRO A 318 8.95 7.38 8.03
CA PRO A 318 9.54 7.18 9.35
C PRO A 318 8.95 6.02 10.15
N ASP A 319 7.77 5.53 9.79
CA ASP A 319 7.17 4.35 10.42
C ASP A 319 7.90 3.05 10.04
N ILE A 320 8.71 3.07 8.97
CA ILE A 320 9.36 1.90 8.38
C ILE A 320 10.88 1.98 8.50
N VAL A 321 11.45 3.18 8.32
CA VAL A 321 12.91 3.37 8.27
C VAL A 321 13.43 3.93 9.59
N THR A 322 14.37 3.21 10.20
CA THR A 322 15.09 3.65 11.40
C THR A 322 16.54 3.95 11.05
N ASN A 323 16.97 5.22 11.27
CA ASN A 323 18.30 5.70 10.96
C ASN A 323 19.42 4.82 11.51
N GLY A 324 20.34 4.39 10.65
CA GLY A 324 21.52 3.61 10.99
C GLY A 324 21.25 2.15 11.31
N ILE A 325 19.98 1.70 11.33
CA ILE A 325 19.59 0.31 11.61
C ILE A 325 19.22 -0.41 10.31
N ASN A 326 18.15 0.04 9.64
CA ASN A 326 17.63 -0.60 8.42
C ASN A 326 17.69 0.30 7.19
N GLY A 327 18.22 1.52 7.33
CA GLY A 327 18.36 2.53 6.30
C GLY A 327 18.71 3.90 6.88
N TYR A 328 18.57 4.94 6.08
CA TYR A 328 18.77 6.33 6.49
C TYR A 328 17.64 7.23 6.02
N LEU A 329 17.27 8.18 6.88
CA LEU A 329 16.33 9.26 6.55
C LEU A 329 17.10 10.57 6.33
N PHE A 330 16.59 11.41 5.45
CA PHE A 330 17.09 12.78 5.29
C PHE A 330 15.93 13.77 5.38
N GLU A 331 16.24 14.99 5.85
CA GLU A 331 15.23 16.06 5.93
C GLU A 331 14.94 16.63 4.53
N PRO A 332 13.68 16.68 4.11
CA PRO A 332 13.29 17.08 2.75
C PRO A 332 13.74 18.48 2.33
N ASN A 333 13.96 19.39 3.29
CA ASN A 333 14.37 20.76 3.04
C ASN A 333 15.90 20.98 3.11
N ASP A 334 16.66 19.91 3.40
CA ASP A 334 18.11 19.94 3.38
C ASP A 334 18.60 19.53 1.97
N SER A 335 19.14 20.49 1.23
CA SER A 335 19.66 20.28 -0.13
C SER A 335 20.79 19.25 -0.20
N ASN A 336 21.51 19.02 0.89
CA ASN A 336 22.59 18.03 1.00
C ASN A 336 22.17 16.76 1.74
N GLY A 337 20.96 16.74 2.31
CA GLY A 337 20.48 15.70 3.19
C GLY A 337 20.52 14.31 2.55
N LEU A 338 20.03 14.18 1.33
CA LEU A 338 20.07 12.91 0.58
C LEU A 338 21.52 12.44 0.34
N THR A 339 22.42 13.36 -0.03
CA THR A 339 23.84 13.03 -0.28
C THR A 339 24.51 12.56 1.00
N LEU A 340 24.38 13.30 2.10
CA LEU A 340 24.96 12.92 3.40
C LEU A 340 24.40 11.60 3.93
N ALA A 341 23.08 11.38 3.83
CA ALA A 341 22.46 10.14 4.23
C ALA A 341 22.95 8.93 3.40
N THR A 342 23.16 9.13 2.08
CA THR A 342 23.71 8.11 1.19
C THR A 342 25.17 7.79 1.53
N GLN A 343 26.00 8.80 1.78
CA GLN A 343 27.40 8.62 2.21
C GLN A 343 27.46 7.87 3.55
N ASN A 344 26.63 8.25 4.52
CA ASN A 344 26.54 7.56 5.80
C ASN A 344 26.11 6.09 5.62
N LEU A 345 25.14 5.81 4.72
CA LEU A 345 24.76 4.46 4.41
C LEU A 345 25.94 3.66 3.86
N LEU A 346 26.66 4.17 2.88
CA LEU A 346 27.79 3.46 2.27
C LEU A 346 28.95 3.21 3.24
N GLN A 347 29.24 4.16 4.14
CA GLN A 347 30.27 4.01 5.18
C GLN A 347 29.92 2.96 6.25
N ASN A 348 28.64 2.87 6.59
CA ASN A 348 28.15 2.01 7.67
C ASN A 348 27.42 0.77 7.16
N ARG A 349 27.25 0.62 5.83
CA ARG A 349 26.58 -0.53 5.23
C ARG A 349 27.32 -1.80 5.57
N ASN A 350 26.62 -2.71 6.18
CA ASN A 350 27.08 -4.04 6.51
C ASN A 350 25.95 -5.06 6.32
N GLU A 351 26.28 -6.32 6.46
CA GLU A 351 25.29 -7.40 6.36
C GLU A 351 24.15 -7.26 7.38
N TYR A 352 24.47 -6.74 8.58
CA TYR A 352 23.49 -6.51 9.63
C TYR A 352 22.39 -5.53 9.18
N MET A 353 22.74 -4.40 8.56
CA MET A 353 21.75 -3.44 8.04
C MET A 353 20.81 -4.06 6.98
N CYS A 354 21.35 -4.90 6.10
CA CYS A 354 20.55 -5.62 5.09
C CYS A 354 19.59 -6.62 5.76
N ILE A 355 20.04 -7.31 6.82
CA ILE A 355 19.22 -8.23 7.62
C ILE A 355 18.12 -7.46 8.35
N GLU A 356 18.45 -6.36 9.02
CA GLU A 356 17.46 -5.55 9.75
C GLU A 356 16.42 -4.93 8.81
N ALA A 357 16.83 -4.48 7.62
CA ALA A 357 15.89 -4.05 6.59
C ALA A 357 14.91 -5.17 6.22
N ARG A 358 15.41 -6.38 6.01
CA ARG A 358 14.61 -7.56 5.73
C ARG A 358 13.67 -7.92 6.88
N LEU A 359 14.18 -7.97 8.11
CA LEU A 359 13.38 -8.29 9.31
C LEU A 359 12.28 -7.26 9.54
N GLU A 360 12.55 -5.99 9.28
CA GLU A 360 11.52 -4.96 9.35
C GLU A 360 10.43 -5.20 8.31
N ALA A 361 10.80 -5.44 7.05
CA ALA A 361 9.84 -5.71 5.98
C ALA A 361 8.99 -6.96 6.23
N GLU A 362 9.54 -7.99 6.89
CA GLU A 362 8.79 -9.21 7.26
C GLU A 362 7.65 -8.94 8.24
N LYS A 363 7.78 -7.94 9.12
CA LYS A 363 6.68 -7.51 10.01
C LYS A 363 5.48 -6.96 9.23
N TRP A 364 5.71 -6.51 7.99
CA TRP A 364 4.74 -5.92 7.08
C TRP A 364 4.32 -6.88 5.96
N GLY A 365 4.53 -8.18 6.10
CA GLY A 365 4.06 -9.17 5.14
C GLY A 365 2.53 -9.16 4.98
N TRP A 366 2.04 -9.53 3.79
CA TRP A 366 0.59 -9.61 3.53
C TRP A 366 -0.13 -10.56 4.49
N ASP A 367 0.54 -11.62 4.97
CA ASP A 367 -0.01 -12.51 6.02
C ASP A 367 -0.26 -11.74 7.32
N ALA A 368 0.72 -10.97 7.79
CA ALA A 368 0.59 -10.17 9.02
C ALA A 368 -0.49 -9.10 8.89
N ALA A 369 -0.49 -8.33 7.77
CA ALA A 369 -1.50 -7.30 7.50
C ALA A 369 -2.92 -7.89 7.41
N THR A 370 -3.07 -9.10 6.84
CA THR A 370 -4.37 -9.76 6.73
C THR A 370 -4.83 -10.36 8.06
N ARG A 371 -3.92 -10.92 8.86
CA ARG A 371 -4.26 -11.37 10.23
C ARG A 371 -4.68 -10.21 11.13
N GLN A 372 -4.03 -9.06 11.00
CA GLN A 372 -4.47 -7.84 11.69
C GLN A 372 -5.90 -7.46 11.28
N LEU A 373 -6.19 -7.45 9.98
CA LEU A 373 -7.53 -7.18 9.47
C LEU A 373 -8.56 -8.19 9.99
N GLN A 374 -8.21 -9.48 10.01
CA GLN A 374 -9.07 -10.52 10.55
C GLN A 374 -9.38 -10.27 12.04
N ASN A 375 -8.40 -9.89 12.84
CA ASN A 375 -8.62 -9.52 14.24
C ASN A 375 -9.58 -8.32 14.38
N TYR A 376 -9.48 -7.32 13.50
CA TYR A 376 -10.42 -6.20 13.48
C TYR A 376 -11.85 -6.64 13.10
N TYR A 377 -11.99 -7.59 12.17
CA TYR A 377 -13.29 -8.17 11.85
C TYR A 377 -13.90 -8.89 13.06
N GLU A 378 -13.13 -9.75 13.73
CA GLU A 378 -13.58 -10.47 14.93
C GLU A 378 -14.04 -9.51 16.03
N GLN A 379 -13.25 -8.47 16.33
CA GLN A 379 -13.60 -7.44 17.32
C GLN A 379 -14.87 -6.65 16.92
N THR A 380 -14.98 -6.30 15.64
CA THR A 380 -16.16 -5.57 15.14
C THR A 380 -17.42 -6.40 15.23
N ILE A 381 -17.36 -7.68 14.85
CA ILE A 381 -18.48 -8.61 14.97
C ILE A 381 -18.90 -8.77 16.43
N GLU A 382 -17.93 -8.93 17.34
CA GLU A 382 -18.20 -9.09 18.78
C GLU A 382 -18.85 -7.82 19.37
N ALA A 383 -18.34 -6.64 19.02
CA ALA A 383 -18.88 -5.35 19.48
C ALA A 383 -20.30 -5.07 18.97
N CYS A 384 -20.68 -5.62 17.81
CA CYS A 384 -22.01 -5.46 17.23
C CYS A 384 -23.01 -6.54 17.67
N ARG A 385 -22.58 -7.57 18.41
CA ARG A 385 -23.50 -8.59 18.95
C ARG A 385 -24.43 -7.96 19.98
N PRO A 386 -25.75 -8.21 19.89
CA PRO A 386 -26.66 -7.74 20.94
C PRO A 386 -26.23 -8.37 22.27
N VAL A 387 -26.08 -7.51 23.30
CA VAL A 387 -25.90 -7.99 24.67
C VAL A 387 -27.18 -8.77 25.02
N LEU A 388 -27.10 -10.10 25.08
CA LEU A 388 -28.17 -10.90 25.62
C LEU A 388 -28.31 -10.48 27.08
N SER A 389 -29.34 -9.66 27.37
CA SER A 389 -29.74 -9.38 28.75
C SER A 389 -30.22 -10.71 29.34
N VAL A 390 -29.43 -11.22 30.28
CA VAL A 390 -29.76 -12.38 31.13
C VAL A 390 -30.90 -12.00 32.07
#